data_3f037777d8bafd68361bf71b7cb5f7b7
#
_entry.id   3f037777d8bafd68361bf71b7cb5f7b7
#
_cell.length_a   1.000
_cell.length_b   1.000
_cell.length_c   1.000
_cell.angle_alpha   90.00
_cell.angle_beta   90.00
_cell.angle_gamma   90.00
#
_symmetry.space_group_name_H-M   'P 1'
#
loop_
_entity.id
_entity.type
_entity.pdbx_description
1 polymer ?
#
loop_
_entity_poly.entity_id
_entity_poly.type
_entity_poly.pdbx_seq_one_letter_code
_entity_poly.pdbx_strand_id
1 'polypeptide(L)'
;MAKRRPQPQNDPLWYKDAVIYQLHIKTFYDSNGDGIGDFKGLTEKLGYLQELGVTALWLLPFYPSPLKDDGYDIADFKAINPAYGTLADFKAFMRAARKHNMKVITELVINHTSDQHPWFQRSRRSKPGSAWRNFYVWSDTPEKYTDARIIFQDFES
;
A
#
# COMPACT_ATOMS: atom_id res chain seq x y z
N MET A 1 23.27 11.60 23.73
CA MET A 1 22.61 10.69 22.75
C MET A 1 23.66 9.71 22.22
N ALA A 2 23.47 8.42 22.41
CA ALA A 2 24.40 7.40 21.89
C ALA A 2 24.36 7.41 20.36
N LYS A 3 25.50 7.60 19.69
CA LYS A 3 25.62 7.48 18.24
C LYS A 3 25.29 6.03 17.85
N ARG A 4 24.14 5.79 17.18
CA ARG A 4 23.84 4.48 16.62
C ARG A 4 24.95 4.10 15.63
N ARG A 5 25.46 2.88 15.74
CA ARG A 5 26.39 2.33 14.75
C ARG A 5 25.67 2.27 13.38
N PRO A 6 26.34 2.70 12.29
CA PRO A 6 25.78 2.51 10.96
C PRO A 6 25.58 1.00 10.74
N GLN A 7 24.36 0.60 10.44
CA GLN A 7 24.06 -0.78 10.10
C GLN A 7 24.65 -1.12 8.72
N PRO A 8 25.21 -2.32 8.52
CA PRO A 8 25.65 -2.74 7.20
C PRO A 8 24.47 -2.70 6.22
N GLN A 9 24.69 -2.22 4.99
CA GLN A 9 23.64 -2.11 3.98
C GLN A 9 22.92 -3.43 3.67
N ASN A 10 23.53 -4.58 3.99
CA ASN A 10 23.06 -5.93 3.71
C ASN A 10 22.85 -6.78 4.98
N ASP A 11 22.56 -6.17 6.13
CA ASP A 11 22.19 -6.93 7.31
C ASP A 11 20.80 -7.59 7.10
N PRO A 12 20.70 -8.94 7.06
CA PRO A 12 19.42 -9.64 6.91
C PRO A 12 18.52 -9.46 8.14
N LEU A 13 19.06 -9.05 9.28
CA LEU A 13 18.35 -8.87 10.55
C LEU A 13 18.08 -7.40 10.88
N TRP A 14 18.22 -6.50 9.90
CA TRP A 14 18.04 -5.05 10.05
C TRP A 14 16.75 -4.65 10.78
N TYR A 15 15.69 -5.44 10.63
CA TYR A 15 14.37 -5.18 11.21
C TYR A 15 14.32 -5.32 12.73
N LYS A 16 15.27 -6.04 13.34
CA LYS A 16 15.31 -6.25 14.80
C LYS A 16 15.60 -4.99 15.58
N ASP A 17 16.38 -4.08 14.99
CA ASP A 17 16.76 -2.80 15.59
C ASP A 17 16.11 -1.60 14.90
N ALA A 18 15.17 -1.87 13.97
CA ALA A 18 14.51 -0.81 13.21
C ALA A 18 13.51 -0.04 14.08
N VAL A 19 13.48 1.28 13.88
CA VAL A 19 12.37 2.13 14.27
C VAL A 19 11.52 2.31 13.03
N ILE A 20 10.39 1.62 12.99
CA ILE A 20 9.48 1.60 11.86
C ILE A 20 8.40 2.67 12.08
N TYR A 21 8.27 3.60 11.13
CA TYR A 21 7.22 4.60 11.11
C TYR A 21 6.20 4.25 10.03
N GLN A 22 5.00 3.86 10.46
CA GLN A 22 3.89 3.59 9.55
C GLN A 22 3.18 4.89 9.20
N LEU A 23 2.86 5.09 7.93
CA LEU A 23 2.12 6.26 7.47
C LEU A 23 1.24 5.97 6.26
N HIS A 24 0.16 6.76 6.17
CA HIS A 24 -0.63 6.88 4.96
C HIS A 24 -0.18 8.13 4.20
N ILE A 25 0.19 8.01 2.92
CA ILE A 25 0.73 9.13 2.12
C ILE A 25 -0.25 10.29 2.10
N LYS A 26 -1.54 10.03 1.87
CA LYS A 26 -2.60 11.05 1.75
C LYS A 26 -2.72 11.98 2.96
N THR A 27 -2.29 11.54 4.15
CA THR A 27 -2.47 12.29 5.40
C THR A 27 -1.16 12.83 5.97
N PHE A 28 -0.01 12.58 5.33
CA PHE A 28 1.27 12.88 5.91
C PHE A 28 1.76 14.31 5.60
N TYR A 29 1.92 14.65 4.32
CA TYR A 29 2.32 16.00 3.92
C TYR A 29 1.93 16.29 2.47
N ASP A 30 1.20 17.37 2.29
CA ASP A 30 0.71 17.89 1.03
C ASP A 30 1.73 18.91 0.47
N SER A 31 2.35 18.61 -0.67
CA SER A 31 3.37 19.49 -1.28
C SER A 31 2.79 20.52 -2.24
N ASN A 32 1.58 20.31 -2.72
CA ASN A 32 0.97 21.12 -3.78
C ASN A 32 -0.23 21.96 -3.31
N GLY A 33 -0.71 21.75 -2.07
CA GLY A 33 -1.81 22.51 -1.46
C GLY A 33 -3.19 22.07 -1.88
N ASP A 34 -3.36 20.83 -2.37
CA ASP A 34 -4.65 20.28 -2.80
C ASP A 34 -5.45 19.59 -1.67
N GLY A 35 -4.88 19.53 -0.47
CA GLY A 35 -5.47 18.89 0.71
C GLY A 35 -5.15 17.41 0.84
N ILE A 36 -4.35 16.83 -0.08
CA ILE A 36 -3.98 15.42 -0.09
C ILE A 36 -2.45 15.30 -0.04
N GLY A 37 -1.93 14.52 0.89
CA GLY A 37 -0.51 14.25 0.97
C GLY A 37 -0.01 13.45 -0.26
N ASP A 38 1.25 13.66 -0.62
CA ASP A 38 1.82 13.10 -1.84
C ASP A 38 3.28 12.64 -1.66
N PHE A 39 3.86 11.94 -2.65
CA PHE A 39 5.23 11.45 -2.60
C PHE A 39 6.29 12.55 -2.59
N LYS A 40 6.00 13.71 -3.16
CA LYS A 40 6.92 14.86 -3.09
C LYS A 40 6.98 15.39 -1.67
N GLY A 41 5.82 15.58 -1.06
CA GLY A 41 5.70 16.01 0.33
C GLY A 41 6.35 15.03 1.30
N LEU A 42 6.12 13.72 1.12
CA LEU A 42 6.82 12.70 1.92
C LEU A 42 8.34 12.79 1.71
N THR A 43 8.80 13.05 0.49
CA THR A 43 10.23 13.21 0.19
C THR A 43 10.83 14.42 0.91
N GLU A 44 10.13 15.54 0.96
CA GLU A 44 10.56 16.75 1.67
C GLU A 44 10.70 16.52 3.18
N LYS A 45 9.92 15.62 3.76
CA LYS A 45 9.91 15.32 5.19
C LYS A 45 10.87 14.21 5.63
N LEU A 46 11.65 13.63 4.73
CA LEU A 46 12.61 12.57 5.09
C LEU A 46 13.66 13.04 6.13
N GLY A 47 14.11 14.29 6.04
CA GLY A 47 15.02 14.87 7.04
C GLY A 47 14.42 14.90 8.44
N TYR A 48 13.17 15.35 8.56
CA TYR A 48 12.41 15.33 9.81
C TYR A 48 12.29 13.91 10.40
N LEU A 49 11.93 12.94 9.56
CA LEU A 49 11.80 11.54 9.98
C LEU A 49 13.15 10.96 10.44
N GLN A 50 14.26 11.35 9.79
CA GLN A 50 15.60 10.96 10.18
C GLN A 50 15.98 11.55 11.55
N GLU A 51 15.69 12.83 11.80
CA GLU A 51 15.93 13.50 13.08
C GLU A 51 15.12 12.86 14.21
N LEU A 52 13.90 12.40 13.92
CA LEU A 52 13.05 11.64 14.84
C LEU A 52 13.63 10.24 15.16
N GLY A 53 14.63 9.79 14.40
CA GLY A 53 15.29 8.50 14.61
C GLY A 53 14.64 7.33 13.86
N VAL A 54 13.75 7.60 12.91
CA VAL A 54 13.14 6.59 12.04
C VAL A 54 14.21 5.97 11.14
N THR A 55 14.18 4.64 11.01
CA THR A 55 15.10 3.88 10.15
C THR A 55 14.39 3.10 9.05
N ALA A 56 13.09 2.94 9.17
CA ALA A 56 12.26 2.30 8.16
C ALA A 56 10.90 2.99 8.07
N LEU A 57 10.38 3.12 6.85
CA LEU A 57 9.03 3.64 6.58
C LEU A 57 8.17 2.48 6.12
N TRP A 58 7.00 2.33 6.73
CA TRP A 58 5.97 1.40 6.28
C TRP A 58 4.84 2.21 5.65
N LEU A 59 4.77 2.14 4.32
CA LEU A 59 3.76 2.85 3.54
C LEU A 59 2.50 2.00 3.43
N LEU A 60 1.37 2.54 3.89
CA LEU A 60 0.06 1.98 3.61
C LEU A 60 -0.23 2.01 2.10
N PRO A 61 -1.23 1.25 1.59
CA PRO A 61 -1.47 1.14 0.17
C PRO A 61 -1.59 2.49 -0.54
N PHE A 62 -0.85 2.64 -1.63
CA PHE A 62 -0.79 3.87 -2.43
C PHE A 62 -1.08 3.63 -3.92
N TYR A 63 -1.66 2.49 -4.23
CA TYR A 63 -2.07 2.09 -5.57
C TYR A 63 -3.41 2.74 -5.96
N PRO A 64 -3.77 2.80 -7.27
CA PRO A 64 -5.11 3.16 -7.69
C PRO A 64 -6.17 2.32 -6.98
N SER A 65 -7.12 3.00 -6.38
CA SER A 65 -8.19 2.41 -5.58
C SER A 65 -9.41 3.33 -5.59
N PRO A 66 -10.65 2.82 -5.57
CA PRO A 66 -11.84 3.62 -5.32
C PRO A 66 -11.96 4.11 -3.88
N LEU A 67 -11.01 3.75 -2.99
CA LEU A 67 -10.92 4.14 -1.58
C LEU A 67 -12.13 3.74 -0.73
N LYS A 68 -12.85 2.69 -1.10
CA LYS A 68 -13.94 2.12 -0.31
C LYS A 68 -13.43 1.44 0.96
N ASP A 69 -12.21 0.90 0.90
CA ASP A 69 -11.47 0.30 2.01
C ASP A 69 -10.11 0.99 2.19
N ASP A 70 -10.14 2.32 2.17
CA ASP A 70 -9.00 3.20 2.45
C ASP A 70 -7.69 2.88 1.67
N GLY A 71 -7.83 2.30 0.48
CA GLY A 71 -6.71 1.91 -0.40
C GLY A 71 -6.38 0.42 -0.38
N TYR A 72 -6.95 -0.37 0.53
CA TYR A 72 -6.79 -1.82 0.55
C TYR A 72 -7.60 -2.52 -0.57
N ASP A 73 -8.54 -1.83 -1.18
CA ASP A 73 -9.31 -2.22 -2.36
C ASP A 73 -8.58 -1.83 -3.66
N ILE A 74 -7.47 -2.51 -3.95
CA ILE A 74 -6.54 -2.15 -5.03
C ILE A 74 -7.13 -2.51 -6.40
N ALA A 75 -7.22 -1.49 -7.28
CA ALA A 75 -7.69 -1.64 -8.65
C ALA A 75 -6.57 -1.90 -9.66
N ASP A 76 -5.34 -1.42 -9.38
CA ASP A 76 -4.15 -1.67 -10.20
C ASP A 76 -2.90 -1.72 -9.33
N PHE A 77 -2.26 -2.89 -9.24
CA PHE A 77 -1.04 -3.10 -8.47
C PHE A 77 0.24 -2.56 -9.14
N LYS A 78 0.16 -2.06 -10.38
CA LYS A 78 1.31 -1.63 -11.18
C LYS A 78 1.46 -0.12 -11.31
N ALA A 79 0.51 0.64 -10.76
CA ALA A 79 0.46 2.08 -10.85
C ALA A 79 0.48 2.74 -9.46
N ILE A 80 0.77 4.01 -9.44
CA ILE A 80 0.62 4.87 -8.26
C ILE A 80 -0.74 5.57 -8.36
N ASN A 81 -1.45 5.72 -7.24
CA ASN A 81 -2.67 6.52 -7.21
C ASN A 81 -2.35 7.96 -7.68
N PRO A 82 -3.02 8.46 -8.72
CA PRO A 82 -2.72 9.79 -9.27
C PRO A 82 -2.77 10.93 -8.26
N ALA A 83 -3.59 10.80 -7.21
CA ALA A 83 -3.66 11.78 -6.12
C ALA A 83 -2.37 11.86 -5.30
N TYR A 84 -1.56 10.81 -5.28
CA TYR A 84 -0.31 10.76 -4.52
C TYR A 84 0.94 11.03 -5.38
N GLY A 85 0.76 11.19 -6.67
CA GLY A 85 1.83 11.46 -7.63
C GLY A 85 1.98 10.39 -8.71
N THR A 86 3.17 10.31 -9.28
CA THR A 86 3.51 9.42 -10.38
C THR A 86 4.51 8.34 -9.97
N LEU A 87 4.70 7.34 -10.84
CA LEU A 87 5.78 6.35 -10.66
C LEU A 87 7.18 7.02 -10.64
N ALA A 88 7.35 8.15 -11.32
CA ALA A 88 8.59 8.91 -11.28
C ALA A 88 8.82 9.54 -9.90
N ASP A 89 7.77 10.08 -9.27
CA ASP A 89 7.81 10.64 -7.92
C ASP A 89 8.11 9.54 -6.88
N PHE A 90 7.46 8.38 -6.99
CA PHE A 90 7.79 7.22 -6.15
C PHE A 90 9.26 6.80 -6.29
N LYS A 91 9.78 6.70 -7.52
CA LYS A 91 11.19 6.37 -7.76
C LYS A 91 12.14 7.44 -7.20
N ALA A 92 11.76 8.72 -7.25
CA ALA A 92 12.51 9.81 -6.64
C ALA A 92 12.53 9.69 -5.11
N PHE A 93 11.38 9.45 -4.50
CA PHE A 93 11.24 9.15 -3.08
C PHE A 93 12.14 7.98 -2.64
N MET A 94 12.11 6.85 -3.36
CA MET A 94 12.95 5.68 -3.05
C MET A 94 14.44 5.98 -3.08
N ARG A 95 14.89 6.81 -4.04
CA ARG A 95 16.30 7.28 -4.09
C ARG A 95 16.63 8.18 -2.91
N ALA A 96 15.71 9.07 -2.53
CA ALA A 96 15.90 9.98 -1.40
C ALA A 96 15.91 9.21 -0.07
N ALA A 97 14.96 8.29 0.16
CA ALA A 97 14.93 7.44 1.36
C ALA A 97 16.25 6.67 1.55
N ARG A 98 16.81 6.13 0.45
CA ARG A 98 18.13 5.47 0.49
C ARG A 98 19.25 6.41 0.93
N LYS A 99 19.26 7.67 0.45
CA LYS A 99 20.25 8.69 0.88
C LYS A 99 20.14 9.02 2.36
N HIS A 100 18.94 8.95 2.93
CA HIS A 100 18.68 9.10 4.35
C HIS A 100 18.87 7.80 5.16
N ASN A 101 19.42 6.73 4.53
CA ASN A 101 19.60 5.41 5.16
C ASN A 101 18.30 4.80 5.69
N MET A 102 17.17 5.12 5.10
CA MET A 102 15.87 4.56 5.45
C MET A 102 15.52 3.38 4.55
N LYS A 103 15.03 2.31 5.16
CA LYS A 103 14.35 1.21 4.45
C LYS A 103 12.92 1.62 4.15
N VAL A 104 12.33 1.02 3.11
CA VAL A 104 10.92 1.24 2.78
C VAL A 104 10.24 -0.12 2.70
N ILE A 105 9.13 -0.24 3.41
CA ILE A 105 8.23 -1.38 3.41
C ILE A 105 6.96 -0.93 2.69
N THR A 106 6.50 -1.67 1.72
CA THR A 106 5.23 -1.44 1.04
C THR A 106 4.25 -2.55 1.37
N GLU A 107 2.97 -2.22 1.43
CA GLU A 107 1.92 -3.22 1.62
C GLU A 107 1.83 -4.17 0.43
N LEU A 108 1.56 -5.44 0.72
CA LEU A 108 1.29 -6.47 -0.25
C LEU A 108 -0.08 -7.10 0.02
N VAL A 109 -1.13 -6.47 -0.48
CA VAL A 109 -2.51 -6.95 -0.36
C VAL A 109 -2.78 -7.98 -1.46
N ILE A 110 -2.63 -9.28 -1.15
CA ILE A 110 -2.76 -10.38 -2.13
C ILE A 110 -3.92 -11.33 -1.84
N ASN A 111 -4.72 -11.04 -0.81
CA ASN A 111 -5.88 -11.85 -0.43
C ASN A 111 -7.17 -11.46 -1.20
N HIS A 112 -7.24 -10.25 -1.74
CA HIS A 112 -8.36 -9.76 -2.55
C HIS A 112 -7.90 -8.65 -3.50
N THR A 113 -8.80 -8.21 -4.37
CA THR A 113 -8.66 -7.02 -5.20
C THR A 113 -9.90 -6.13 -5.04
N SER A 114 -9.81 -4.89 -5.51
CA SER A 114 -11.00 -4.07 -5.73
C SER A 114 -11.99 -4.74 -6.71
N ASP A 115 -13.26 -4.44 -6.55
CA ASP A 115 -14.29 -4.77 -7.53
C ASP A 115 -14.04 -4.08 -8.89
N GLN A 116 -13.26 -3.00 -8.91
CA GLN A 116 -12.85 -2.30 -10.13
C GLN A 116 -11.61 -2.91 -10.80
N HIS A 117 -10.94 -3.87 -10.17
CA HIS A 117 -9.78 -4.54 -10.78
C HIS A 117 -10.17 -5.26 -12.07
N PRO A 118 -9.39 -5.17 -13.16
CA PRO A 118 -9.72 -5.80 -14.44
C PRO A 118 -9.95 -7.30 -14.35
N TRP A 119 -9.25 -8.01 -13.47
CA TRP A 119 -9.46 -9.45 -13.23
C TRP A 119 -10.83 -9.73 -12.62
N PHE A 120 -11.24 -8.94 -11.61
CA PHE A 120 -12.57 -9.09 -11.02
C PHE A 120 -13.67 -8.81 -12.04
N GLN A 121 -13.55 -7.71 -12.78
CA GLN A 121 -14.53 -7.33 -13.80
C GLN A 121 -14.65 -8.39 -14.91
N ARG A 122 -13.54 -9.01 -15.30
CA ARG A 122 -13.54 -10.11 -16.27
C ARG A 122 -14.16 -11.37 -15.67
N SER A 123 -13.77 -11.75 -14.45
CA SER A 123 -14.33 -12.91 -13.75
C SER A 123 -15.84 -12.78 -13.58
N ARG A 124 -16.32 -11.63 -13.12
CA ARG A 124 -17.76 -11.35 -12.90
C ARG A 124 -18.60 -11.56 -14.17
N ARG A 125 -18.07 -11.21 -15.34
CA ARG A 125 -18.76 -11.33 -16.64
C ARG A 125 -18.56 -12.68 -17.32
N SER A 126 -17.73 -13.53 -16.77
CA SER A 126 -17.39 -14.83 -17.35
C SER A 126 -18.43 -15.90 -16.98
N LYS A 127 -18.64 -16.87 -17.88
CA LYS A 127 -19.55 -17.99 -17.64
C LYS A 127 -19.08 -18.87 -16.48
N PRO A 128 -20.00 -19.40 -15.65
CA PRO A 128 -19.66 -20.41 -14.64
C PRO A 128 -18.80 -21.54 -15.22
N GLY A 129 -17.80 -21.99 -14.46
CA GLY A 129 -16.88 -23.07 -14.87
C GLY A 129 -15.76 -22.65 -15.82
N SER A 130 -15.76 -21.42 -16.36
CA SER A 130 -14.63 -20.94 -17.17
C SER A 130 -13.41 -20.62 -16.32
N ALA A 131 -12.21 -20.70 -16.92
CA ALA A 131 -10.96 -20.38 -16.23
C ALA A 131 -10.98 -18.96 -15.60
N TRP A 132 -11.55 -17.98 -16.30
CA TRP A 132 -11.65 -16.61 -15.77
C TRP A 132 -12.66 -16.48 -14.64
N ARG A 133 -13.78 -17.22 -14.65
CA ARG A 133 -14.72 -17.21 -13.53
C ARG A 133 -14.05 -17.71 -12.25
N ASN A 134 -13.18 -18.68 -12.38
CA ASN A 134 -12.50 -19.32 -11.25
C ASN A 134 -11.32 -18.52 -10.67
N PHE A 135 -11.03 -17.30 -11.17
CA PHE A 135 -10.07 -16.39 -10.55
C PHE A 135 -10.54 -15.90 -9.18
N TYR A 136 -11.84 -15.91 -8.93
CA TYR A 136 -12.45 -15.50 -7.66
C TYR A 136 -13.40 -16.60 -7.18
N VAL A 137 -13.63 -16.61 -5.89
CA VAL A 137 -14.61 -17.50 -5.28
C VAL A 137 -16.00 -16.90 -5.44
N TRP A 138 -16.91 -17.67 -5.99
CA TRP A 138 -18.29 -17.26 -6.22
C TRP A 138 -19.24 -18.23 -5.53
N SER A 139 -20.32 -17.72 -4.96
CA SER A 139 -21.38 -18.50 -4.37
C SER A 139 -22.73 -17.87 -4.68
N ASP A 140 -23.73 -18.70 -4.98
CA ASP A 140 -25.12 -18.26 -5.17
C ASP A 140 -25.87 -18.17 -3.84
N THR A 141 -25.24 -18.63 -2.74
CA THR A 141 -25.81 -18.57 -1.39
C THR A 141 -24.79 -18.06 -0.39
N PRO A 142 -25.20 -17.36 0.68
CA PRO A 142 -24.29 -16.94 1.74
C PRO A 142 -23.83 -18.08 2.65
N GLU A 143 -24.41 -19.28 2.51
CA GLU A 143 -24.25 -20.42 3.43
C GLU A 143 -23.00 -21.26 3.11
N LYS A 144 -22.38 -21.07 1.95
CA LYS A 144 -21.29 -21.93 1.47
C LYS A 144 -20.01 -21.89 2.34
N TYR A 145 -19.81 -20.85 3.09
CA TYR A 145 -18.60 -20.64 3.91
C TYR A 145 -18.98 -20.10 5.29
N THR A 146 -19.87 -20.78 5.98
CA THR A 146 -20.38 -20.37 7.30
C THR A 146 -19.30 -20.24 8.37
N ASP A 147 -18.19 -20.99 8.21
CA ASP A 147 -17.04 -20.92 9.13
C ASP A 147 -16.09 -19.75 8.81
N ALA A 148 -16.28 -19.06 7.67
CA ALA A 148 -15.46 -17.92 7.33
C ALA A 148 -15.81 -16.72 8.23
N ARG A 149 -14.78 -16.12 8.83
CA ARG A 149 -14.96 -14.89 9.59
C ARG A 149 -15.23 -13.72 8.62
N ILE A 150 -16.46 -13.21 8.62
CA ILE A 150 -16.83 -12.01 7.88
C ILE A 150 -16.56 -10.81 8.80
N ILE A 151 -15.60 -9.96 8.45
CA ILE A 151 -15.21 -8.79 9.24
C ILE A 151 -16.07 -7.58 8.87
N PHE A 152 -16.48 -7.48 7.60
CA PHE A 152 -17.33 -6.43 7.07
C PHE A 152 -18.50 -7.02 6.33
N GLN A 153 -19.70 -6.52 6.61
CA GLN A 153 -20.94 -6.88 5.92
C GLN A 153 -21.45 -5.65 5.14
N ASP A 154 -20.65 -5.14 4.22
CA ASP A 154 -21.12 -4.16 3.26
C ASP A 154 -21.38 -4.86 1.92
N PHE A 155 -22.54 -5.51 1.85
CA PHE A 155 -23.02 -6.08 0.60
C PHE A 155 -24.24 -5.30 0.13
N GLU A 156 -24.05 -4.50 -0.88
CA GLU A 156 -25.14 -4.19 -1.79
C GLU A 156 -25.41 -5.47 -2.60
N SER A 157 -26.55 -6.04 -2.39
CA SER A 157 -27.09 -7.13 -3.20
C SER A 157 -27.33 -6.68 -4.66
#